data_58b6971bd939beb67ce2aebc5a28499f
#
_entry.id   58b6971bd939beb67ce2aebc5a28499f
#
_cell.length_a   1.000
_cell.length_b   1.000
_cell.length_c   1.000
_cell.angle_alpha   90.00
_cell.angle_beta   90.00
_cell.angle_gamma   90.00
#
_symmetry.space_group_name_H-M   'P 1'
#
loop_
_entity.id
_entity.type
_entity.pdbx_description
1 polymer ?
#
loop_
_entity_poly.entity_id
_entity_poly.type
_entity_poly.pdbx_seq_one_letter_code
_entity_poly.pdbx_strand_id
1 'polypeptide(L)'
;MNRTVAIVVFPGVQALDVSGPMDVFAEANRFLAPEDHYRLDVIGVERGSMACSNGLTLSAHRHFSEASQVYDLLLVAGGPQLPFLDFGSTFDAWLREACGRARRFGSICNGAFMLARAGLLDGRTVTTHWNDAEALAQLCSSSRVEADRLYVEDGQLYTSAGVTAGIDLSLYLLARDYGAEVALSVAKRLVVFTQRSGGQSQFSPFLTPHAEPTSAVAMVQLYVLANLTGDLTIADLANAANMSARNFSRVFAREGAAPVSKKLLS
;
A
#
# COMPACT_ATOMS: atom_id res chain seq x y z
N MET A 1 -9.14 25.50 -3.72
CA MET A 1 -9.06 24.99 -5.13
C MET A 1 -9.25 23.49 -5.10
N ASN A 2 -10.18 22.98 -5.93
CA ASN A 2 -10.42 21.55 -6.04
C ASN A 2 -9.13 20.82 -6.42
N ARG A 3 -8.78 19.77 -5.66
CA ARG A 3 -7.63 18.91 -5.99
C ARG A 3 -8.05 17.79 -6.92
N THR A 4 -7.24 17.49 -7.90
CA THR A 4 -7.50 16.43 -8.88
C THR A 4 -6.64 15.21 -8.58
N VAL A 5 -7.31 14.06 -8.40
CA VAL A 5 -6.65 12.76 -8.21
C VAL A 5 -7.01 11.86 -9.37
N ALA A 6 -6.01 11.33 -10.06
CA ALA A 6 -6.20 10.39 -11.15
C ALA A 6 -5.59 9.05 -10.81
N ILE A 7 -6.26 7.97 -11.24
CA ILE A 7 -5.73 6.60 -11.16
C ILE A 7 -5.72 5.99 -12.56
N VAL A 8 -4.54 5.54 -12.99
CA VAL A 8 -4.34 4.84 -14.25
C VAL A 8 -4.70 3.37 -14.07
N VAL A 9 -5.53 2.86 -14.97
CA VAL A 9 -6.07 1.49 -14.93
C VAL A 9 -5.94 0.80 -16.29
N PHE A 10 -5.95 -0.53 -16.28
CA PHE A 10 -5.76 -1.38 -17.46
C PHE A 10 -6.56 -2.69 -17.29
N PRO A 11 -6.81 -3.46 -18.35
CA PRO A 11 -7.45 -4.77 -18.24
C PRO A 11 -6.64 -5.72 -17.33
N GLY A 12 -7.30 -6.31 -16.34
CA GLY A 12 -6.66 -7.13 -15.32
C GLY A 12 -6.12 -6.37 -14.11
N VAL A 13 -6.45 -5.07 -13.96
CA VAL A 13 -6.09 -4.27 -12.78
C VAL A 13 -6.62 -4.89 -11.48
N GLN A 14 -5.89 -4.76 -10.40
CA GLN A 14 -6.36 -5.14 -9.06
C GLN A 14 -7.43 -4.14 -8.59
N ALA A 15 -8.67 -4.57 -8.45
CA ALA A 15 -9.80 -3.67 -8.15
C ALA A 15 -9.58 -2.85 -6.87
N LEU A 16 -9.00 -3.44 -5.82
CA LEU A 16 -8.77 -2.74 -4.55
C LEU A 16 -7.68 -1.66 -4.65
N ASP A 17 -6.73 -1.79 -5.58
CA ASP A 17 -5.72 -0.76 -5.86
C ASP A 17 -6.35 0.52 -6.43
N VAL A 18 -7.55 0.39 -7.00
CA VAL A 18 -8.33 1.51 -7.54
C VAL A 18 -9.35 1.98 -6.50
N SER A 19 -10.22 1.08 -6.04
CA SER A 19 -11.34 1.44 -5.15
C SER A 19 -10.89 1.94 -3.79
N GLY A 20 -9.84 1.34 -3.20
CA GLY A 20 -9.33 1.75 -1.89
C GLY A 20 -8.92 3.23 -1.83
N PRO A 21 -8.01 3.69 -2.68
CA PRO A 21 -7.66 5.11 -2.78
C PRO A 21 -8.83 6.01 -3.17
N MET A 22 -9.65 5.58 -4.13
CA MET A 22 -10.82 6.35 -4.59
C MET A 22 -11.79 6.60 -3.43
N ASP A 23 -12.08 5.58 -2.60
CA ASP A 23 -12.96 5.71 -1.45
C ASP A 23 -12.39 6.65 -0.39
N VAL A 24 -11.07 6.62 -0.14
CA VAL A 24 -10.42 7.57 0.80
C VAL A 24 -10.64 9.01 0.38
N PHE A 25 -10.35 9.34 -0.89
CA PHE A 25 -10.48 10.72 -1.37
C PHE A 25 -11.95 11.13 -1.58
N ALA A 26 -12.84 10.21 -1.96
CA ALA A 26 -14.27 10.47 -2.06
C ALA A 26 -14.91 10.76 -0.69
N GLU A 27 -14.61 9.94 0.32
CA GLU A 27 -15.10 10.15 1.69
C GLU A 27 -14.55 11.43 2.31
N ALA A 28 -13.33 11.86 1.95
CA ALA A 28 -12.75 13.12 2.41
C ALA A 28 -13.63 14.32 2.07
N ASN A 29 -14.32 14.31 0.93
CA ASN A 29 -15.19 15.39 0.49
C ASN A 29 -16.38 15.64 1.46
N ARG A 30 -16.72 14.69 2.33
CA ARG A 30 -17.75 14.89 3.37
C ARG A 30 -17.28 15.80 4.51
N PHE A 31 -15.99 15.99 4.65
CA PHE A 31 -15.34 16.77 5.72
C PHE A 31 -14.69 18.05 5.21
N LEU A 32 -14.74 18.29 3.90
CA LEU A 32 -14.12 19.43 3.24
C LEU A 32 -15.16 20.41 2.72
N ALA A 33 -14.80 21.68 2.61
CA ALA A 33 -15.60 22.67 1.92
C ALA A 33 -15.64 22.37 0.42
N PRO A 34 -16.73 22.70 -0.31
CA PRO A 34 -16.89 22.35 -1.72
C PRO A 34 -15.73 22.79 -2.63
N GLU A 35 -15.10 23.93 -2.32
CA GLU A 35 -13.94 24.48 -3.04
C GLU A 35 -12.66 23.67 -2.84
N ASP A 36 -12.61 22.82 -1.81
CA ASP A 36 -11.47 21.97 -1.45
C ASP A 36 -11.68 20.49 -1.78
N HIS A 37 -12.82 20.16 -2.40
CA HIS A 37 -13.14 18.79 -2.75
C HIS A 37 -12.11 18.17 -3.68
N TYR A 38 -11.87 16.87 -3.50
CA TYR A 38 -11.16 16.04 -4.47
C TYR A 38 -12.06 15.74 -5.67
N ARG A 39 -11.53 15.95 -6.86
CA ARG A 39 -12.10 15.45 -8.12
C ARG A 39 -11.34 14.20 -8.52
N LEU A 40 -12.09 13.11 -8.72
CA LEU A 40 -11.50 11.80 -8.98
C LEU A 40 -11.65 11.47 -10.46
N ASP A 41 -10.57 11.00 -11.06
CA ASP A 41 -10.50 10.63 -12.46
C ASP A 41 -9.92 9.21 -12.62
N VAL A 42 -10.51 8.38 -13.44
CA VAL A 42 -10.02 7.05 -13.79
C VAL A 42 -9.59 7.09 -15.25
N ILE A 43 -8.29 6.88 -15.47
CA ILE A 43 -7.67 6.96 -16.81
C ILE A 43 -7.37 5.54 -17.28
N GLY A 44 -7.99 5.12 -18.38
CA GLY A 44 -7.75 3.81 -18.97
C GLY A 44 -6.60 3.81 -19.98
N VAL A 45 -5.81 2.75 -19.98
CA VAL A 45 -4.92 2.45 -21.12
C VAL A 45 -5.69 1.97 -22.33
N GLU A 46 -6.92 1.49 -22.13
CA GLU A 46 -7.90 1.15 -23.15
C GLU A 46 -9.20 1.95 -22.95
N ARG A 47 -10.01 2.02 -24.01
CA ARG A 47 -11.31 2.70 -23.97
C ARG A 47 -12.39 1.78 -23.41
N GLY A 48 -13.35 2.38 -22.71
CA GLY A 48 -14.55 1.69 -22.26
C GLY A 48 -14.38 0.90 -20.97
N SER A 49 -15.12 -0.19 -20.87
CA SER A 49 -15.14 -1.05 -19.68
C SER A 49 -14.07 -2.12 -19.77
N MET A 50 -13.46 -2.42 -18.64
CA MET A 50 -12.43 -3.45 -18.54
C MET A 50 -12.68 -4.36 -17.33
N ALA A 51 -12.32 -5.63 -17.46
CA ALA A 51 -12.38 -6.58 -16.36
C ALA A 51 -11.20 -6.38 -15.42
N CYS A 52 -11.45 -6.36 -14.12
CA CYS A 52 -10.44 -6.44 -13.07
C CYS A 52 -9.97 -7.89 -12.86
N SER A 53 -8.86 -8.09 -12.17
CA SER A 53 -8.30 -9.40 -11.86
C SER A 53 -9.23 -10.30 -11.03
N ASN A 54 -10.14 -9.70 -10.26
CA ASN A 54 -11.14 -10.41 -9.44
C ASN A 54 -12.50 -10.61 -10.13
N GLY A 55 -12.62 -10.27 -11.43
CA GLY A 55 -13.85 -10.41 -12.21
C GLY A 55 -14.82 -9.23 -12.14
N LEU A 56 -14.59 -8.22 -11.30
CA LEU A 56 -15.36 -6.98 -11.36
C LEU A 56 -15.09 -6.26 -12.68
N THR A 57 -16.07 -5.51 -13.15
CA THR A 57 -15.91 -4.61 -14.31
C THR A 57 -15.85 -3.17 -13.83
N LEU A 58 -14.85 -2.44 -14.28
CA LEU A 58 -14.77 -0.99 -14.11
C LEU A 58 -14.72 -0.29 -15.46
N SER A 59 -15.13 0.97 -15.49
CA SER A 59 -15.04 1.81 -16.70
C SER A 59 -14.12 2.98 -16.41
N ALA A 60 -13.19 3.24 -17.34
CA ALA A 60 -12.41 4.47 -17.29
C ALA A 60 -13.29 5.68 -17.66
N HIS A 61 -13.04 6.81 -17.02
CA HIS A 61 -13.69 8.08 -17.36
C HIS A 61 -13.18 8.60 -18.70
N ARG A 62 -11.93 8.33 -19.04
CA ARG A 62 -11.28 8.69 -20.30
C ARG A 62 -10.12 7.77 -20.65
N HIS A 63 -9.76 7.75 -21.91
CA HIS A 63 -8.53 7.13 -22.38
C HIS A 63 -7.32 8.05 -22.10
N PHE A 64 -6.13 7.49 -21.89
CA PHE A 64 -4.94 8.27 -21.57
C PHE A 64 -4.62 9.37 -22.60
N SER A 65 -4.85 9.10 -23.89
CA SER A 65 -4.61 10.10 -24.95
C SER A 65 -5.52 11.32 -24.88
N GLU A 66 -6.59 11.27 -24.07
CA GLU A 66 -7.54 12.36 -23.85
C GLU A 66 -7.28 13.08 -22.50
N ALA A 67 -6.39 12.53 -21.68
CA ALA A 67 -6.06 13.03 -20.35
C ALA A 67 -4.93 14.08 -20.42
N SER A 68 -5.27 15.28 -20.86
CA SER A 68 -4.32 16.41 -21.03
C SER A 68 -4.21 17.34 -19.82
N GLN A 69 -5.09 17.18 -18.81
CA GLN A 69 -5.11 18.06 -17.63
C GLN A 69 -3.93 17.78 -16.69
N VAL A 70 -3.59 18.76 -15.85
CA VAL A 70 -2.62 18.61 -14.78
C VAL A 70 -3.32 18.03 -13.55
N TYR A 71 -2.71 17.03 -12.92
CA TYR A 71 -3.24 16.38 -11.73
C TYR A 71 -2.45 16.81 -10.47
N ASP A 72 -3.16 16.98 -9.35
CA ASP A 72 -2.49 17.13 -8.05
C ASP A 72 -1.87 15.81 -7.58
N LEU A 73 -2.49 14.69 -7.96
CA LEU A 73 -1.98 13.36 -7.70
C LEU A 73 -2.32 12.44 -8.87
N LEU A 74 -1.31 11.79 -9.44
CA LEU A 74 -1.46 10.77 -10.48
C LEU A 74 -0.91 9.45 -9.96
N LEU A 75 -1.76 8.45 -9.77
CA LEU A 75 -1.39 7.12 -9.31
C LEU A 75 -1.54 6.10 -10.42
N VAL A 76 -0.67 5.10 -10.44
CA VAL A 76 -0.75 3.94 -11.33
C VAL A 76 -1.14 2.72 -10.48
N ALA A 77 -2.29 2.11 -10.76
CA ALA A 77 -2.73 0.91 -10.07
C ALA A 77 -1.95 -0.33 -10.54
N GLY A 78 -1.89 -1.34 -9.69
CA GLY A 78 -1.26 -2.62 -10.02
C GLY A 78 -2.24 -3.69 -10.50
N GLY A 79 -1.70 -4.85 -10.84
CA GLY A 79 -2.47 -6.03 -11.20
C GLY A 79 -1.57 -7.23 -11.47
N PRO A 80 -2.08 -8.48 -11.27
CA PRO A 80 -1.24 -9.69 -11.26
C PRO A 80 -0.37 -9.90 -12.50
N GLN A 81 -0.84 -9.44 -13.67
CA GLN A 81 -0.12 -9.62 -14.93
C GLN A 81 0.76 -8.42 -15.31
N LEU A 82 0.69 -7.32 -14.57
CA LEU A 82 1.35 -6.06 -14.95
C LEU A 82 2.87 -6.17 -15.15
N PRO A 83 3.63 -6.96 -14.38
CA PRO A 83 5.06 -7.14 -14.63
C PRO A 83 5.39 -7.64 -16.04
N PHE A 84 4.46 -8.33 -16.69
CA PHE A 84 4.64 -8.94 -18.03
C PHE A 84 3.96 -8.15 -19.16
N LEU A 85 3.21 -7.09 -18.84
CA LEU A 85 2.48 -6.29 -19.84
C LEU A 85 3.35 -5.14 -20.36
N ASP A 86 3.21 -4.85 -21.64
CA ASP A 86 3.76 -3.67 -22.31
C ASP A 86 2.62 -2.91 -22.99
N PHE A 87 2.49 -1.62 -22.67
CA PHE A 87 1.45 -0.75 -23.24
C PHE A 87 1.97 0.13 -24.38
N GLY A 88 3.25 -0.03 -24.72
CA GLY A 88 3.92 0.63 -25.83
C GLY A 88 4.43 2.04 -25.52
N SER A 89 5.35 2.47 -26.36
CA SER A 89 6.12 3.72 -26.19
C SER A 89 5.25 4.99 -26.14
N THR A 90 4.08 4.97 -26.80
CA THR A 90 3.13 6.11 -26.78
C THR A 90 2.54 6.30 -25.39
N PHE A 91 2.17 5.21 -24.72
CA PHE A 91 1.69 5.26 -23.35
C PHE A 91 2.80 5.69 -22.38
N ASP A 92 4.01 5.12 -22.52
CA ASP A 92 5.14 5.47 -21.66
C ASP A 92 5.53 6.94 -21.79
N ALA A 93 5.50 7.49 -23.02
CA ALA A 93 5.75 8.90 -23.25
C ALA A 93 4.69 9.79 -22.60
N TRP A 94 3.40 9.44 -22.75
CA TRP A 94 2.32 10.12 -22.07
C TRP A 94 2.46 10.06 -20.55
N LEU A 95 2.75 8.89 -19.98
CA LEU A 95 2.87 8.71 -18.54
C LEU A 95 4.02 9.57 -17.97
N ARG A 96 5.16 9.59 -18.66
CA ARG A 96 6.31 10.42 -18.31
C ARG A 96 5.93 11.91 -18.30
N GLU A 97 5.25 12.37 -19.32
CA GLU A 97 4.82 13.76 -19.43
C GLU A 97 3.76 14.11 -18.36
N ALA A 98 2.76 13.26 -18.16
CA ALA A 98 1.70 13.45 -17.18
C ALA A 98 2.24 13.49 -15.74
N CYS A 99 3.17 12.56 -15.39
CA CYS A 99 3.86 12.56 -14.09
C CYS A 99 4.75 13.80 -13.92
N GLY A 100 5.45 14.23 -14.97
CA GLY A 100 6.30 15.43 -14.92
C GLY A 100 5.53 16.73 -14.68
N ARG A 101 4.25 16.77 -15.05
CA ARG A 101 3.36 17.91 -14.80
C ARG A 101 2.57 17.79 -13.51
N ALA A 102 2.42 16.59 -12.96
CA ALA A 102 1.67 16.36 -11.73
C ALA A 102 2.41 16.95 -10.52
N ARG A 103 1.64 17.48 -9.55
CA ARG A 103 2.22 17.93 -8.28
C ARG A 103 2.84 16.76 -7.50
N ARG A 104 2.18 15.61 -7.53
CA ARG A 104 2.64 14.32 -6.97
C ARG A 104 2.24 13.20 -7.92
N PHE A 105 3.07 12.19 -8.01
CA PHE A 105 2.75 10.99 -8.78
C PHE A 105 3.25 9.75 -8.04
N GLY A 106 2.76 8.59 -8.46
CA GLY A 106 3.21 7.36 -7.81
C GLY A 106 2.51 6.11 -8.31
N SER A 107 2.69 5.04 -7.55
CA SER A 107 2.13 3.74 -7.86
C SER A 107 1.55 3.04 -6.63
N ILE A 108 0.61 2.18 -6.89
CA ILE A 108 0.02 1.25 -5.94
C ILE A 108 0.38 -0.15 -6.42
N CYS A 109 0.86 -1.02 -5.50
CA CYS A 109 1.27 -2.37 -5.82
C CYS A 109 2.38 -2.38 -6.90
N ASN A 110 2.27 -3.29 -7.85
CA ASN A 110 3.20 -3.37 -8.97
C ASN A 110 2.94 -2.37 -10.11
N GLY A 111 2.06 -1.37 -9.92
CA GLY A 111 1.99 -0.19 -10.77
C GLY A 111 3.34 0.51 -10.97
N ALA A 112 4.29 0.29 -10.07
CA ALA A 112 5.68 0.73 -10.18
C ALA A 112 6.37 0.26 -11.47
N PHE A 113 5.96 -0.87 -12.06
CA PHE A 113 6.53 -1.35 -13.33
C PHE A 113 6.21 -0.43 -14.51
N MET A 114 5.02 0.18 -14.55
CA MET A 114 4.73 1.20 -15.57
C MET A 114 5.60 2.44 -15.40
N LEU A 115 5.79 2.91 -14.15
CA LEU A 115 6.68 4.03 -13.86
C LEU A 115 8.14 3.71 -14.23
N ALA A 116 8.57 2.47 -13.99
CA ALA A 116 9.88 1.97 -14.35
C ALA A 116 10.13 2.02 -15.86
N ARG A 117 9.21 1.48 -16.66
CA ARG A 117 9.28 1.51 -18.14
C ARG A 117 9.26 2.93 -18.68
N ALA A 118 8.53 3.83 -18.04
CA ALA A 118 8.55 5.25 -18.36
C ALA A 118 9.85 5.97 -17.92
N GLY A 119 10.82 5.30 -17.26
CA GLY A 119 12.08 5.89 -16.78
C GLY A 119 11.89 6.88 -15.61
N LEU A 120 10.83 6.72 -14.83
CA LEU A 120 10.47 7.65 -13.74
C LEU A 120 11.01 7.22 -12.38
N LEU A 121 11.62 6.04 -12.29
CA LEU A 121 12.14 5.49 -11.04
C LEU A 121 13.67 5.60 -10.90
N ASP A 122 14.40 5.99 -11.95
CA ASP A 122 15.86 6.03 -11.94
C ASP A 122 16.42 6.90 -10.81
N GLY A 123 17.31 6.30 -10.00
CA GLY A 123 17.93 6.94 -8.84
C GLY A 123 16.99 7.20 -7.66
N ARG A 124 15.75 6.67 -7.69
CA ARG A 124 14.75 6.89 -6.65
C ARG A 124 14.69 5.75 -5.64
N THR A 125 14.20 6.07 -4.44
CA THR A 125 13.82 5.07 -3.45
C THR A 125 12.33 4.76 -3.60
N VAL A 126 11.98 3.47 -3.76
CA VAL A 126 10.64 3.03 -4.09
C VAL A 126 10.27 1.76 -3.34
N THR A 127 8.98 1.46 -3.28
CA THR A 127 8.47 0.15 -2.90
C THR A 127 7.46 -0.36 -3.93
N THR A 128 7.17 -1.62 -3.86
CA THR A 128 6.15 -2.32 -4.66
C THR A 128 5.57 -3.47 -3.84
N HIS A 129 4.67 -4.24 -4.42
CA HIS A 129 4.20 -5.47 -3.79
C HIS A 129 5.39 -6.42 -3.53
N TRP A 130 5.47 -7.00 -2.33
CA TRP A 130 6.59 -7.82 -1.88
C TRP A 130 6.98 -8.92 -2.87
N ASN A 131 5.99 -9.55 -3.51
CA ASN A 131 6.20 -10.64 -4.46
C ASN A 131 6.93 -10.19 -5.74
N ASP A 132 6.87 -8.91 -6.06
CA ASP A 132 7.40 -8.33 -7.29
C ASP A 132 8.65 -7.45 -7.05
N ALA A 133 9.08 -7.31 -5.78
CA ALA A 133 10.16 -6.40 -5.40
C ALA A 133 11.51 -6.76 -6.06
N GLU A 134 11.83 -8.05 -6.12
CA GLU A 134 13.06 -8.52 -6.76
C GLU A 134 13.03 -8.24 -8.27
N ALA A 135 11.91 -8.54 -8.94
CA ALA A 135 11.75 -8.29 -10.38
C ALA A 135 11.82 -6.79 -10.70
N LEU A 136 11.25 -5.92 -9.85
CA LEU A 136 11.36 -4.47 -10.00
C LEU A 136 12.81 -4.00 -9.83
N ALA A 137 13.55 -4.53 -8.84
CA ALA A 137 14.95 -4.18 -8.62
C ALA A 137 15.85 -4.61 -9.81
N GLN A 138 15.53 -5.73 -10.46
CA GLN A 138 16.23 -6.16 -11.68
C GLN A 138 15.91 -5.24 -12.86
N LEU A 139 14.66 -4.79 -13.00
CA LEU A 139 14.24 -3.88 -14.06
C LEU A 139 14.83 -2.48 -13.89
N CYS A 140 14.97 -1.99 -12.68
CA CYS A 140 15.44 -0.64 -12.33
C CYS A 140 16.68 -0.72 -11.44
N SER A 141 17.81 -1.16 -11.98
CA SER A 141 19.06 -1.36 -11.21
C SER A 141 19.63 -0.08 -10.58
N SER A 142 19.24 1.10 -11.06
CA SER A 142 19.60 2.40 -10.49
C SER A 142 18.71 2.82 -9.30
N SER A 143 17.60 2.14 -9.07
CA SER A 143 16.63 2.46 -8.01
C SER A 143 16.92 1.65 -6.75
N ARG A 144 16.58 2.22 -5.60
CA ARG A 144 16.59 1.52 -4.31
C ARG A 144 15.20 0.98 -4.01
N VAL A 145 14.98 -0.32 -4.18
CA VAL A 145 13.71 -0.97 -3.87
C VAL A 145 13.68 -1.40 -2.39
N GLU A 146 12.79 -0.79 -1.62
CA GLU A 146 12.53 -1.10 -0.21
C GLU A 146 11.41 -2.16 -0.13
N ALA A 147 11.79 -3.43 -0.23
CA ALA A 147 10.86 -4.55 -0.43
C ALA A 147 9.84 -4.75 0.72
N ASP A 148 10.14 -4.28 1.91
CA ASP A 148 9.31 -4.51 3.11
C ASP A 148 8.63 -3.22 3.65
N ARG A 149 8.49 -2.19 2.82
CA ARG A 149 7.79 -0.96 3.20
C ARG A 149 6.36 -0.95 2.70
N LEU A 150 5.42 -0.46 3.53
CA LEU A 150 4.03 -0.27 3.11
C LEU A 150 3.92 0.82 2.05
N TYR A 151 4.62 1.93 2.24
CA TYR A 151 4.77 2.97 1.24
C TYR A 151 6.06 3.77 1.46
N VAL A 152 6.53 4.38 0.39
CA VAL A 152 7.74 5.21 0.35
C VAL A 152 7.39 6.54 -0.29
N GLU A 153 7.92 7.64 0.28
CA GLU A 153 7.92 8.99 -0.28
C GLU A 153 9.35 9.33 -0.72
N ASP A 154 9.51 9.73 -1.97
CA ASP A 154 10.77 10.25 -2.51
C ASP A 154 10.48 11.51 -3.32
N GLY A 155 10.49 12.67 -2.66
CA GLY A 155 10.13 13.95 -3.25
C GLY A 155 8.66 13.99 -3.70
N GLN A 156 8.43 14.04 -5.02
CA GLN A 156 7.08 14.02 -5.61
C GLN A 156 6.58 12.59 -5.91
N LEU A 157 7.45 11.59 -5.80
CA LEU A 157 7.12 10.20 -6.07
C LEU A 157 6.65 9.49 -4.79
N TYR A 158 5.50 8.82 -4.89
CA TYR A 158 4.90 8.02 -3.83
C TYR A 158 4.62 6.61 -4.33
N THR A 159 5.18 5.61 -3.69
CA THR A 159 4.95 4.21 -4.07
C THR A 159 4.44 3.42 -2.88
N SER A 160 3.53 2.49 -3.08
CA SER A 160 3.01 1.63 -2.00
C SER A 160 3.02 0.16 -2.39
N ALA A 161 3.00 -0.70 -1.36
CA ALA A 161 2.91 -2.15 -1.49
C ALA A 161 1.60 -2.63 -2.13
N GLY A 162 0.61 -1.74 -2.22
CA GLY A 162 -0.66 -2.02 -2.86
C GLY A 162 -1.69 -2.74 -1.97
N VAL A 163 -2.78 -3.12 -2.58
CA VAL A 163 -3.95 -3.70 -1.93
C VAL A 163 -4.38 -2.79 -0.77
N THR A 164 -4.36 -3.26 0.48
CA THR A 164 -4.72 -2.42 1.64
C THR A 164 -3.71 -1.30 1.92
N ALA A 165 -2.45 -1.44 1.53
CA ALA A 165 -1.45 -0.38 1.70
C ALA A 165 -1.70 0.85 0.79
N GLY A 166 -2.49 0.69 -0.28
CA GLY A 166 -3.00 1.83 -1.07
C GLY A 166 -3.91 2.74 -0.26
N ILE A 167 -4.70 2.18 0.66
CA ILE A 167 -5.53 2.93 1.62
C ILE A 167 -4.64 3.71 2.60
N ASP A 168 -3.60 3.06 3.17
CA ASP A 168 -2.66 3.71 4.09
C ASP A 168 -1.94 4.90 3.44
N LEU A 169 -1.43 4.71 2.21
CA LEU A 169 -0.84 5.79 1.43
C LEU A 169 -1.82 6.93 1.19
N SER A 170 -3.06 6.62 0.82
CA SER A 170 -4.08 7.64 0.54
C SER A 170 -4.47 8.43 1.79
N LEU A 171 -4.61 7.77 2.95
CA LEU A 171 -4.83 8.43 4.24
C LEU A 171 -3.63 9.29 4.65
N TYR A 172 -2.40 8.83 4.38
CA TYR A 172 -1.19 9.63 4.60
C TYR A 172 -1.19 10.89 3.74
N LEU A 173 -1.50 10.78 2.44
CA LEU A 173 -1.58 11.92 1.53
C LEU A 173 -2.70 12.88 1.92
N LEU A 174 -3.84 12.37 2.34
CA LEU A 174 -4.96 13.17 2.86
C LEU A 174 -4.54 13.96 4.12
N ALA A 175 -3.83 13.31 5.05
CA ALA A 175 -3.32 13.97 6.24
C ALA A 175 -2.31 15.09 5.90
N ARG A 176 -1.50 14.91 4.86
CA ARG A 176 -0.58 15.94 4.34
C ARG A 176 -1.31 17.11 3.69
N ASP A 177 -2.47 16.87 3.10
CA ASP A 177 -3.26 17.89 2.42
C ASP A 177 -4.16 18.70 3.36
N TYR A 178 -4.81 18.03 4.32
CA TYR A 178 -5.88 18.62 5.14
C TYR A 178 -5.77 18.33 6.64
N GLY A 179 -4.65 17.74 7.06
CA GLY A 179 -4.38 17.47 8.47
C GLY A 179 -4.87 16.10 8.95
N ALA A 180 -4.32 15.69 10.09
CA ALA A 180 -4.55 14.36 10.67
C ALA A 180 -6.01 14.14 11.11
N GLU A 181 -6.73 15.17 11.51
CA GLU A 181 -8.13 15.08 11.97
C GLU A 181 -9.08 14.66 10.84
N VAL A 182 -8.89 15.24 9.63
CA VAL A 182 -9.69 14.86 8.45
C VAL A 182 -9.38 13.41 8.07
N ALA A 183 -8.10 13.04 8.01
CA ALA A 183 -7.69 11.67 7.70
C ALA A 183 -8.24 10.66 8.71
N LEU A 184 -8.21 10.98 10.01
CA LEU A 184 -8.79 10.13 11.06
C LEU A 184 -10.32 9.97 10.90
N SER A 185 -11.01 11.05 10.54
CA SER A 185 -12.46 11.02 10.31
C SER A 185 -12.80 10.12 9.13
N VAL A 186 -12.04 10.18 8.04
CA VAL A 186 -12.17 9.30 6.89
C VAL A 186 -11.86 7.85 7.26
N ALA A 187 -10.76 7.60 7.97
CA ALA A 187 -10.38 6.25 8.42
C ALA A 187 -11.48 5.60 9.26
N LYS A 188 -12.09 6.36 10.20
CA LYS A 188 -13.23 5.87 10.99
C LYS A 188 -14.43 5.51 10.13
N ARG A 189 -14.76 6.31 9.11
CA ARG A 189 -15.89 6.03 8.21
C ARG A 189 -15.65 4.80 7.35
N LEU A 190 -14.42 4.60 6.90
CA LEU A 190 -14.02 3.40 6.13
C LEU A 190 -13.78 2.17 7.03
N VAL A 191 -14.02 2.32 8.36
CA VAL A 191 -13.81 1.25 9.35
C VAL A 191 -12.36 0.70 9.30
N VAL A 192 -11.39 1.57 9.01
CA VAL A 192 -9.97 1.23 9.07
C VAL A 192 -9.57 1.11 10.53
N PHE A 193 -9.28 -0.12 10.97
CA PHE A 193 -8.99 -0.43 12.37
C PHE A 193 -7.70 0.22 12.87
N THR A 194 -6.65 0.22 12.03
CA THR A 194 -5.35 0.80 12.35
C THR A 194 -4.76 1.46 11.10
N GLN A 195 -4.37 2.73 11.21
CA GLN A 195 -3.58 3.39 10.17
C GLN A 195 -2.12 2.96 10.36
N ARG A 196 -1.54 2.32 9.35
CA ARG A 196 -0.17 1.84 9.36
C ARG A 196 0.77 2.92 8.81
N SER A 197 1.96 3.03 9.40
CA SER A 197 3.01 3.92 8.88
C SER A 197 3.74 3.28 7.69
N GLY A 198 4.22 4.09 6.75
CA GLY A 198 4.95 3.61 5.57
C GLY A 198 6.17 2.75 5.90
N GLY A 199 6.78 3.00 7.06
CA GLY A 199 7.94 2.25 7.52
C GLY A 199 7.66 0.86 8.12
N GLN A 200 6.39 0.46 8.23
CA GLN A 200 6.04 -0.88 8.72
C GLN A 200 6.25 -1.94 7.63
N SER A 201 6.48 -3.17 8.09
CA SER A 201 6.55 -4.36 7.24
C SER A 201 5.22 -4.60 6.51
N GLN A 202 5.30 -5.07 5.25
CA GLN A 202 4.14 -5.46 4.47
C GLN A 202 3.36 -6.62 5.10
N PHE A 203 4.05 -7.45 5.89
CA PHE A 203 3.44 -8.54 6.64
C PHE A 203 3.24 -8.17 8.09
N SER A 204 2.04 -8.39 8.59
CA SER A 204 1.83 -8.41 10.03
C SER A 204 2.56 -9.65 10.62
N PRO A 205 3.37 -9.49 11.66
CA PRO A 205 3.91 -10.65 12.38
C PRO A 205 2.82 -11.55 12.99
N PHE A 206 1.57 -11.07 13.00
CA PHE A 206 0.38 -11.79 13.46
C PHE A 206 -0.38 -12.52 12.35
N LEU A 207 -0.03 -12.34 11.05
CA LEU A 207 -0.52 -13.13 9.94
C LEU A 207 0.25 -14.46 9.85
N THR A 208 0.29 -15.19 10.94
CA THR A 208 0.63 -16.60 10.92
C THR A 208 -0.62 -17.41 10.51
N PRO A 209 -0.47 -18.57 9.81
CA PRO A 209 -1.58 -19.51 9.68
C PRO A 209 -2.21 -19.68 11.05
N HIS A 210 -3.53 -19.66 11.15
CA HIS A 210 -4.23 -19.87 12.42
C HIS A 210 -3.64 -21.14 13.04
N ALA A 211 -2.68 -20.95 13.96
CA ALA A 211 -2.31 -22.01 14.86
C ALA A 211 -3.61 -22.43 15.52
N GLU A 212 -3.89 -23.74 15.57
CA GLU A 212 -5.01 -24.27 16.33
C GLU A 212 -5.17 -23.42 17.59
N PRO A 213 -6.38 -22.98 17.99
CA PRO A 213 -6.59 -22.11 19.14
C PRO A 213 -5.89 -22.59 20.42
N THR A 214 -5.48 -23.84 20.44
CA THR A 214 -4.75 -24.53 21.50
C THR A 214 -3.23 -24.52 21.31
N SER A 215 -2.70 -23.93 20.21
CA SER A 215 -1.24 -23.90 20.04
C SER A 215 -0.59 -22.96 21.05
N ALA A 216 0.60 -23.31 21.52
CA ALA A 216 1.39 -22.50 22.44
C ALA A 216 1.62 -21.07 21.90
N VAL A 217 1.79 -20.92 20.58
CA VAL A 217 1.98 -19.64 19.89
C VAL A 217 0.72 -18.78 19.97
N ALA A 218 -0.46 -19.36 19.69
CA ALA A 218 -1.74 -18.65 19.77
C ALA A 218 -2.04 -18.18 21.20
N MET A 219 -1.80 -19.03 22.21
CA MET A 219 -2.00 -18.65 23.61
C MET A 219 -1.12 -17.48 24.02
N VAL A 220 0.16 -17.48 23.62
CA VAL A 220 1.07 -16.37 23.90
C VAL A 220 0.65 -15.09 23.18
N GLN A 221 0.24 -15.18 21.92
CA GLN A 221 -0.26 -14.00 21.18
C GLN A 221 -1.47 -13.38 21.86
N LEU A 222 -2.45 -14.17 22.27
CA LEU A 222 -3.62 -13.70 23.00
C LEU A 222 -3.22 -13.07 24.35
N TYR A 223 -2.29 -13.69 25.08
CA TYR A 223 -1.81 -13.15 26.34
C TYR A 223 -1.10 -11.79 26.17
N VAL A 224 -0.24 -11.65 25.16
CA VAL A 224 0.45 -10.40 24.82
C VAL A 224 -0.58 -9.31 24.46
N LEU A 225 -1.56 -9.64 23.61
CA LEU A 225 -2.61 -8.68 23.22
C LEU A 225 -3.46 -8.21 24.41
N ALA A 226 -3.70 -9.09 25.38
CA ALA A 226 -4.46 -8.75 26.59
C ALA A 226 -3.63 -7.94 27.61
N ASN A 227 -2.30 -7.91 27.50
CA ASN A 227 -1.40 -7.31 28.48
C ASN A 227 -0.39 -6.32 27.88
N LEU A 228 -0.78 -5.60 26.82
CA LEU A 228 0.12 -4.68 26.09
C LEU A 228 0.70 -3.53 26.92
N THR A 229 0.11 -3.21 28.07
CA THR A 229 0.54 -2.14 28.96
C THR A 229 1.34 -2.65 30.18
N GLY A 230 1.56 -3.96 30.30
CA GLY A 230 2.27 -4.59 31.39
C GLY A 230 3.72 -4.97 31.03
N ASP A 231 4.55 -5.14 32.06
CA ASP A 231 5.90 -5.72 31.88
C ASP A 231 5.78 -7.20 31.56
N LEU A 232 6.00 -7.57 30.29
CA LEU A 232 5.93 -8.96 29.82
C LEU A 232 7.30 -9.64 29.98
N THR A 233 7.40 -10.58 30.89
CA THR A 233 8.61 -11.39 31.06
C THR A 233 8.53 -12.70 30.27
N ILE A 234 9.70 -13.31 29.96
CA ILE A 234 9.76 -14.65 29.35
C ILE A 234 9.03 -15.68 30.18
N ALA A 235 9.05 -15.52 31.52
CA ALA A 235 8.35 -16.41 32.44
C ALA A 235 6.83 -16.29 32.29
N ASP A 236 6.29 -15.09 32.11
CA ASP A 236 4.86 -14.86 31.89
C ASP A 236 4.39 -15.45 30.57
N LEU A 237 5.18 -15.25 29.51
CA LEU A 237 4.90 -15.81 28.18
C LEU A 237 4.94 -17.34 28.17
N ALA A 238 5.93 -17.93 28.88
CA ALA A 238 6.04 -19.36 29.02
C ALA A 238 4.87 -19.96 29.82
N ASN A 239 4.46 -19.30 30.91
CA ASN A 239 3.29 -19.67 31.69
C ASN A 239 1.98 -19.61 30.86
N ALA A 240 1.80 -18.55 30.07
CA ALA A 240 0.67 -18.41 29.14
C ALA A 240 0.61 -19.55 28.11
N ALA A 241 1.77 -20.10 27.73
CA ALA A 241 1.89 -21.25 26.83
C ALA A 241 1.83 -22.61 27.54
N ASN A 242 1.64 -22.66 28.86
CA ASN A 242 1.76 -23.88 29.69
C ASN A 242 3.11 -24.58 29.51
N MET A 243 4.20 -23.83 29.41
CA MET A 243 5.55 -24.33 29.17
C MET A 243 6.54 -23.85 30.24
N SER A 244 7.65 -24.58 30.42
CA SER A 244 8.80 -24.00 31.12
C SER A 244 9.50 -22.95 30.24
N ALA A 245 10.11 -21.93 30.84
CA ALA A 245 10.85 -20.88 30.14
C ALA A 245 11.88 -21.40 29.13
N ARG A 246 12.57 -22.49 29.50
CA ARG A 246 13.56 -23.17 28.62
C ARG A 246 12.92 -23.82 27.41
N ASN A 247 11.76 -24.51 27.59
CA ASN A 247 11.04 -25.15 26.49
C ASN A 247 10.41 -24.12 25.58
N PHE A 248 9.83 -23.07 26.15
CA PHE A 248 9.28 -21.92 25.44
C PHE A 248 10.32 -21.28 24.50
N SER A 249 11.50 -20.91 25.03
CA SER A 249 12.57 -20.31 24.23
C SER A 249 13.01 -21.22 23.07
N ARG A 250 13.08 -22.54 23.32
CA ARG A 250 13.47 -23.52 22.29
C ARG A 250 12.40 -23.67 21.19
N VAL A 251 11.12 -23.73 21.54
CA VAL A 251 10.01 -23.89 20.60
C VAL A 251 9.87 -22.63 19.74
N PHE A 252 9.88 -21.45 20.35
CA PHE A 252 9.80 -20.19 19.63
C PHE A 252 10.99 -19.94 18.69
N ALA A 253 12.22 -20.32 19.08
CA ALA A 253 13.38 -20.24 18.20
C ALA A 253 13.26 -21.17 16.97
N ARG A 254 12.63 -22.33 17.14
CA ARG A 254 12.46 -23.33 16.05
C ARG A 254 11.33 -22.97 15.09
N GLU A 255 10.28 -22.31 15.56
CA GLU A 255 9.12 -21.92 14.74
C GLU A 255 9.34 -20.60 13.98
N GLY A 256 10.57 -20.08 13.94
CA GLY A 256 10.94 -18.92 13.12
C GLY A 256 10.44 -17.57 13.68
N ALA A 257 9.86 -17.55 14.86
CA ALA A 257 9.60 -16.32 15.57
C ALA A 257 10.95 -15.72 16.01
N ALA A 258 11.29 -14.53 15.51
CA ALA A 258 12.48 -13.81 15.96
C ALA A 258 12.50 -13.74 17.51
N PRO A 259 13.67 -13.89 18.17
CA PRO A 259 13.73 -13.97 19.62
C PRO A 259 13.03 -12.77 20.25
N VAL A 260 12.06 -13.05 21.09
CA VAL A 260 11.16 -12.10 21.77
C VAL A 260 11.95 -11.02 22.54
N SER A 261 13.18 -11.31 22.93
CA SER A 261 14.03 -10.44 23.74
C SER A 261 14.59 -9.20 23.04
N LYS A 262 14.53 -9.09 21.70
CA LYS A 262 15.09 -7.94 20.96
C LYS A 262 14.05 -6.94 20.43
N LYS A 263 12.76 -7.24 20.47
CA LYS A 263 11.69 -6.37 19.93
C LYS A 263 10.78 -5.73 20.97
N LEU A 264 10.86 -6.12 22.23
CA LEU A 264 10.05 -5.56 23.32
C LEU A 264 10.80 -4.52 24.18
N LEU A 265 12.09 -4.26 23.89
CA LEU A 265 12.94 -3.35 24.65
C LEU A 265 13.54 -2.20 23.83
N SER A 266 12.97 -1.91 22.62
CA SER A 266 13.39 -0.75 21.82
C SER A 266 12.23 0.19 21.52
#